data_ea3bc61c92a956fd0faddc2ac784f8e9
#
_entry.id   ea3bc61c92a956fd0faddc2ac784f8e9
#
_cell.length_a   1.000
_cell.length_b   1.000
_cell.length_c   1.000
_cell.angle_alpha   90.00
_cell.angle_beta   90.00
_cell.angle_gamma   90.00
#
_symmetry.space_group_name_H-M   'P 1'
#
loop_
_entity.id
_entity.type
_entity.pdbx_description
1 polymer ?
#
loop_
_entity_poly.entity_id
_entity_poly.type
_entity_poly.pdbx_seq_one_letter_code
_entity_poly.pdbx_strand_id
1 'polypeptide(L)'
;MKPIKARIKVQAPARICFFGDHQDYLGLPVIAGTINRHIQINATPNSDSKYFIQLLDLDKELIINLNNNFNSILTEDYFRSCMAVLKKEGAEFLQGYTVEISGDVPVNAGVSSSSALVVAWIRFLLQAQEATWNSTDKQIGEWAYKAEVLYFDQPGGLMDQFTIAQGGLIFIDTQSGETTNLTPKLGTLILAESGIPKQTLSVLQNARNYAQNAIEEVQSKHPEFNLKKAQEQDFKNYLSLVSKPFQPYWYAAIHNHLITQTAKQELITAEPNFNKIGTLMNAHQKILQDCIQNTPALMINQMEAALTAGASGAKIIGSGGGGCMVALTNESAKERV
;
A
#
# COMPACT_ATOMS: atom_id res chain seq x y z
N MET A 1 -27.53 -4.21 -34.25
CA MET A 1 -26.35 -3.44 -33.74
C MET A 1 -26.35 -3.58 -32.23
N LYS A 2 -25.28 -4.13 -31.63
CA LYS A 2 -25.10 -4.07 -30.16
C LYS A 2 -25.00 -2.59 -29.78
N PRO A 3 -25.58 -2.17 -28.63
CA PRO A 3 -25.44 -0.78 -28.19
C PRO A 3 -23.95 -0.49 -27.97
N ILE A 4 -23.47 0.59 -28.59
CA ILE A 4 -22.12 1.11 -28.35
C ILE A 4 -22.05 1.45 -26.85
N LYS A 5 -21.18 0.79 -26.09
CA LYS A 5 -21.00 1.11 -24.69
C LYS A 5 -20.56 2.55 -24.53
N ALA A 6 -21.05 3.20 -23.49
CA ALA A 6 -20.71 4.58 -23.18
C ALA A 6 -19.21 4.75 -22.87
N ARG A 7 -18.73 5.99 -22.90
CA ARG A 7 -17.42 6.34 -22.36
C ARG A 7 -17.35 5.95 -20.90
N ILE A 8 -16.22 5.37 -20.49
CA ILE A 8 -15.95 4.96 -19.11
C ILE A 8 -14.95 5.92 -18.51
N LYS A 9 -15.26 6.42 -17.31
CA LYS A 9 -14.33 7.20 -16.50
C LYS A 9 -14.22 6.56 -15.14
N VAL A 10 -13.00 6.23 -14.73
CA VAL A 10 -12.70 5.70 -13.42
C VAL A 10 -11.49 6.40 -12.84
N GLN A 11 -11.39 6.39 -11.52
CA GLN A 11 -10.22 6.86 -10.80
C GLN A 11 -9.93 5.97 -9.61
N ALA A 12 -8.68 5.95 -9.19
CA ALA A 12 -8.24 5.35 -7.94
C ALA A 12 -7.25 6.28 -7.24
N PRO A 13 -7.38 6.47 -5.92
CA PRO A 13 -6.48 7.32 -5.16
C PRO A 13 -5.13 6.62 -4.95
N ALA A 14 -4.11 7.39 -4.62
CA ALA A 14 -2.91 6.87 -3.99
C ALA A 14 -3.13 6.65 -2.48
N ARG A 15 -2.17 6.03 -1.78
CA ARG A 15 -2.27 5.73 -0.34
C ARG A 15 -0.98 6.04 0.41
N ILE A 16 -1.12 6.25 1.71
CA ILE A 16 -0.01 6.21 2.66
C ILE A 16 -0.23 5.07 3.66
N CYS A 17 0.85 4.43 4.12
CA CYS A 17 0.82 3.64 5.33
C CYS A 17 0.99 4.57 6.52
N PHE A 18 -0.01 4.61 7.40
CA PHE A 18 0.03 5.47 8.58
C PHE A 18 0.72 4.77 9.74
N PHE A 19 0.37 3.50 10.00
CA PHE A 19 1.04 2.62 10.95
C PHE A 19 1.10 1.19 10.42
N GLY A 20 2.17 0.48 10.73
CA GLY A 20 2.32 -0.93 10.35
C GLY A 20 3.16 -1.16 9.08
N ASP A 21 4.01 -0.20 8.68
CA ASP A 21 4.99 -0.46 7.63
C ASP A 21 5.85 -1.68 8.00
N HIS A 22 6.12 -2.53 7.03
CA HIS A 22 6.85 -3.80 7.20
C HIS A 22 6.16 -4.83 8.12
N GLN A 23 4.83 -4.81 8.20
CA GLN A 23 4.05 -5.73 9.04
C GLN A 23 3.05 -6.59 8.26
N ASP A 24 2.52 -6.10 7.15
CA ASP A 24 1.48 -6.76 6.36
C ASP A 24 1.90 -8.14 5.85
N TYR A 25 3.13 -8.29 5.37
CA TYR A 25 3.69 -9.58 4.95
C TYR A 25 3.99 -10.55 6.10
N LEU A 26 3.90 -10.09 7.36
CA LEU A 26 3.98 -10.91 8.57
C LEU A 26 2.59 -11.34 9.09
N GLY A 27 1.52 -10.98 8.39
CA GLY A 27 0.15 -11.23 8.85
C GLY A 27 -0.27 -10.32 10.01
N LEU A 28 0.47 -9.24 10.28
CA LEU A 28 0.15 -8.26 11.31
C LEU A 28 -0.70 -7.12 10.75
N PRO A 29 -1.59 -6.55 11.57
CA PRO A 29 -2.49 -5.51 11.10
C PRO A 29 -1.77 -4.20 10.78
N VAL A 30 -2.36 -3.41 9.89
CA VAL A 30 -1.86 -2.11 9.46
C VAL A 30 -2.96 -1.05 9.51
N ILE A 31 -2.58 0.21 9.56
CA ILE A 31 -3.47 1.36 9.38
C ILE A 31 -2.96 2.15 8.19
N ALA A 32 -3.79 2.26 7.16
CA ALA A 32 -3.43 2.96 5.94
C ALA A 32 -4.58 3.84 5.46
N GLY A 33 -4.26 4.90 4.76
CA GLY A 33 -5.26 5.84 4.29
C GLY A 33 -5.01 6.32 2.87
N THR A 34 -6.08 6.63 2.16
CA THR A 34 -5.98 7.22 0.83
C THR A 34 -5.66 8.71 0.92
N ILE A 35 -5.00 9.23 -0.10
CA ILE A 35 -4.66 10.65 -0.25
C ILE A 35 -5.32 11.25 -1.49
N ASN A 36 -5.31 12.56 -1.60
CA ASN A 36 -5.94 13.32 -2.68
C ASN A 36 -5.06 13.40 -3.95
N ARG A 37 -4.39 12.32 -4.28
CA ARG A 37 -3.67 12.08 -5.54
C ARG A 37 -4.26 10.86 -6.22
N HIS A 38 -4.47 10.90 -7.52
CA HIS A 38 -5.25 9.88 -8.22
C HIS A 38 -4.60 9.45 -9.55
N ILE A 39 -4.81 8.20 -9.90
CA ILE A 39 -4.73 7.73 -11.28
C ILE A 39 -6.13 7.79 -11.87
N GLN A 40 -6.24 8.32 -13.09
CA GLN A 40 -7.49 8.47 -13.84
C GLN A 40 -7.42 7.69 -15.15
N ILE A 41 -8.51 7.03 -15.51
CA ILE A 41 -8.68 6.33 -16.77
C ILE A 41 -9.91 6.90 -17.48
N ASN A 42 -9.71 7.38 -18.72
CA ASN A 42 -10.76 7.77 -19.63
C ASN A 42 -10.74 6.80 -20.81
N ALA A 43 -11.82 6.06 -21.02
CA ALA A 43 -11.89 5.08 -22.08
C ALA A 43 -13.07 5.34 -23.03
N THR A 44 -12.78 5.31 -24.32
CA THR A 44 -13.77 5.45 -25.40
C THR A 44 -13.85 4.14 -26.16
N PRO A 45 -15.04 3.55 -26.38
CA PRO A 45 -15.16 2.32 -27.14
C PRO A 45 -14.70 2.51 -28.58
N ASN A 46 -14.02 1.49 -29.13
CA ASN A 46 -13.60 1.44 -30.51
C ASN A 46 -14.20 0.22 -31.22
N SER A 47 -14.00 0.13 -32.55
CA SER A 47 -14.48 -0.99 -33.36
C SER A 47 -13.54 -2.19 -33.42
N ASP A 48 -12.35 -2.07 -32.83
CA ASP A 48 -11.33 -3.11 -32.84
C ASP A 48 -11.50 -4.06 -31.64
N SER A 49 -11.04 -5.30 -31.77
CA SER A 49 -10.92 -6.21 -30.64
C SER A 49 -9.60 -5.98 -29.89
N LYS A 50 -9.34 -4.72 -29.51
CA LYS A 50 -8.07 -4.30 -28.89
C LYS A 50 -8.30 -3.18 -27.87
N TYR A 51 -7.46 -3.16 -26.85
CA TYR A 51 -7.25 -1.95 -26.04
C TYR A 51 -6.02 -1.22 -26.60
N PHE A 52 -6.22 0.04 -27.02
CA PHE A 52 -5.15 1.00 -27.31
C PHE A 52 -4.97 1.86 -26.08
N ILE A 53 -3.86 1.69 -25.36
CA ILE A 53 -3.63 2.34 -24.06
C ILE A 53 -2.53 3.38 -24.21
N GLN A 54 -2.82 4.60 -23.83
CA GLN A 54 -1.88 5.73 -23.78
C GLN A 54 -1.62 6.10 -22.32
N LEU A 55 -0.37 6.02 -21.90
CA LEU A 55 0.10 6.45 -20.59
C LEU A 55 0.63 7.87 -20.74
N LEU A 56 -0.25 8.88 -20.57
CA LEU A 56 0.03 10.26 -20.93
C LEU A 56 1.21 10.86 -20.15
N ASP A 57 1.38 10.50 -18.89
CA ASP A 57 2.44 11.03 -18.01
C ASP A 57 3.81 10.37 -18.29
N LEU A 58 3.84 9.27 -19.05
CA LEU A 58 5.05 8.51 -19.35
C LEU A 58 5.42 8.54 -20.83
N ASP A 59 4.60 9.18 -21.65
CA ASP A 59 4.73 9.19 -23.12
C ASP A 59 4.91 7.77 -23.70
N LYS A 60 4.06 6.83 -23.22
CA LYS A 60 4.11 5.42 -23.63
C LYS A 60 2.76 4.94 -24.13
N GLU A 61 2.82 4.07 -25.14
CA GLU A 61 1.66 3.41 -25.69
C GLU A 61 1.80 1.90 -25.62
N LEU A 62 0.68 1.22 -25.39
CA LEU A 62 0.61 -0.24 -25.46
C LEU A 62 -0.68 -0.68 -26.17
N ILE A 63 -0.60 -1.86 -26.78
CA ILE A 63 -1.75 -2.49 -27.42
C ILE A 63 -1.97 -3.87 -26.80
N ILE A 64 -3.21 -4.13 -26.37
CA ILE A 64 -3.63 -5.44 -25.88
C ILE A 64 -4.67 -6.00 -26.84
N ASN A 65 -4.36 -7.11 -27.49
CA ASN A 65 -5.30 -7.84 -28.32
C ASN A 65 -6.18 -8.72 -27.42
N LEU A 66 -7.49 -8.53 -27.47
CA LEU A 66 -8.46 -9.23 -26.61
C LEU A 66 -8.62 -10.72 -26.96
N ASN A 67 -8.23 -11.11 -28.18
CA ASN A 67 -8.25 -12.49 -28.63
C ASN A 67 -7.06 -13.32 -28.14
N ASN A 68 -6.06 -12.70 -27.50
CA ASN A 68 -4.89 -13.40 -26.98
C ASN A 68 -5.23 -14.18 -25.71
N ASN A 69 -4.58 -15.34 -25.59
CA ASN A 69 -4.53 -16.05 -24.32
C ASN A 69 -3.43 -15.42 -23.46
N PHE A 70 -3.75 -15.08 -22.21
CA PHE A 70 -2.81 -14.50 -21.24
C PHE A 70 -1.96 -15.59 -20.55
N ASN A 71 -1.36 -16.51 -21.32
CA ASN A 71 -0.62 -17.65 -20.77
C ASN A 71 0.84 -17.34 -20.40
N SER A 72 1.38 -16.24 -20.94
CA SER A 72 2.75 -15.79 -20.66
C SER A 72 2.72 -14.27 -20.53
N ILE A 73 2.81 -13.79 -19.29
CA ILE A 73 2.75 -12.38 -18.93
C ILE A 73 4.11 -12.00 -18.39
N LEU A 74 4.72 -10.95 -18.93
CA LEU A 74 6.00 -10.42 -18.48
C LEU A 74 5.87 -9.86 -17.05
N THR A 75 6.95 -9.92 -16.31
CA THR A 75 7.02 -9.30 -14.96
C THR A 75 6.60 -7.84 -15.03
N GLU A 76 5.77 -7.41 -14.08
CA GLU A 76 5.21 -6.06 -13.99
C GLU A 76 4.23 -5.66 -15.11
N ASP A 77 3.80 -6.57 -15.98
CA ASP A 77 2.69 -6.32 -16.89
C ASP A 77 1.35 -6.42 -16.16
N TYR A 78 1.09 -5.41 -15.33
CA TYR A 78 -0.12 -5.35 -14.51
C TYR A 78 -1.41 -5.27 -15.32
N PHE A 79 -1.36 -4.77 -16.55
CA PHE A 79 -2.54 -4.73 -17.42
C PHE A 79 -3.04 -6.14 -17.74
N ARG A 80 -2.11 -7.01 -18.18
CA ARG A 80 -2.47 -8.37 -18.56
C ARG A 80 -2.67 -9.27 -17.35
N SER A 81 -1.95 -9.09 -16.24
CA SER A 81 -2.17 -9.87 -15.03
C SER A 81 -3.57 -9.61 -14.43
N CYS A 82 -4.06 -8.38 -14.41
CA CYS A 82 -5.44 -8.06 -14.02
C CYS A 82 -6.46 -8.76 -14.91
N MET A 83 -6.26 -8.73 -16.22
CA MET A 83 -7.14 -9.44 -17.16
C MET A 83 -7.12 -10.95 -16.93
N ALA A 84 -5.95 -11.54 -16.68
CA ALA A 84 -5.81 -12.96 -16.39
C ALA A 84 -6.52 -13.35 -15.08
N VAL A 85 -6.41 -12.53 -14.03
CA VAL A 85 -7.12 -12.73 -12.76
C VAL A 85 -8.63 -12.66 -12.97
N LEU A 86 -9.13 -11.61 -13.63
CA LEU A 86 -10.57 -11.45 -13.85
C LEU A 86 -11.15 -12.51 -14.79
N LYS A 87 -10.39 -13.01 -15.79
CA LYS A 87 -10.81 -14.15 -16.61
C LYS A 87 -11.06 -15.41 -15.80
N LYS A 88 -10.26 -15.69 -14.76
CA LYS A 88 -10.48 -16.80 -13.84
C LYS A 88 -11.77 -16.65 -13.03
N GLU A 89 -12.19 -15.42 -12.80
CA GLU A 89 -13.46 -15.09 -12.13
C GLU A 89 -14.65 -15.04 -13.11
N GLY A 90 -14.43 -15.29 -14.42
CA GLY A 90 -15.48 -15.35 -15.43
C GLY A 90 -15.65 -14.11 -16.29
N ALA A 91 -14.72 -13.15 -16.23
CA ALA A 91 -14.80 -11.95 -17.08
C ALA A 91 -14.51 -12.28 -18.55
N GLU A 92 -15.25 -11.65 -19.47
CA GLU A 92 -15.07 -11.72 -20.91
C GLU A 92 -14.76 -10.34 -21.49
N PHE A 93 -13.66 -10.21 -22.21
CA PHE A 93 -13.24 -8.94 -22.82
C PHE A 93 -13.60 -8.93 -24.29
N LEU A 94 -14.80 -8.44 -24.61
CA LEU A 94 -15.38 -8.50 -25.97
C LEU A 94 -15.33 -7.15 -26.69
N GLN A 95 -15.38 -6.04 -25.95
CA GLN A 95 -15.40 -4.70 -26.51
C GLN A 95 -14.01 -4.05 -26.43
N GLY A 96 -13.51 -3.55 -27.55
CA GLY A 96 -12.28 -2.77 -27.59
C GLY A 96 -12.46 -1.32 -27.12
N TYR A 97 -11.41 -0.73 -26.60
CA TYR A 97 -11.38 0.65 -26.11
C TYR A 97 -10.07 1.34 -26.46
N THR A 98 -10.16 2.63 -26.76
CA THR A 98 -9.04 3.56 -26.68
C THR A 98 -9.04 4.13 -25.27
N VAL A 99 -7.94 3.95 -24.55
CA VAL A 99 -7.82 4.18 -23.09
C VAL A 99 -6.72 5.19 -22.86
N GLU A 100 -7.05 6.31 -22.27
CA GLU A 100 -6.09 7.33 -21.82
C GLU A 100 -5.94 7.20 -20.30
N ILE A 101 -4.69 7.08 -19.84
CA ILE A 101 -4.34 6.98 -18.43
C ILE A 101 -3.44 8.15 -18.06
N SER A 102 -3.83 8.88 -17.03
CA SER A 102 -3.08 10.01 -16.46
C SER A 102 -3.23 10.06 -14.95
N GLY A 103 -2.41 10.81 -14.27
CA GLY A 103 -2.52 10.99 -12.83
C GLY A 103 -1.58 12.04 -12.28
N ASP A 104 -1.82 12.40 -11.03
CA ASP A 104 -0.96 13.30 -10.24
C ASP A 104 -0.25 12.55 -9.09
N VAL A 105 -0.22 11.22 -9.18
CA VAL A 105 0.46 10.36 -8.20
C VAL A 105 1.96 10.32 -8.53
N PRO A 106 2.85 10.76 -7.63
CA PRO A 106 4.28 10.69 -7.86
C PRO A 106 4.74 9.26 -8.11
N VAL A 107 5.47 9.05 -9.21
CA VAL A 107 6.00 7.72 -9.58
C VAL A 107 7.22 7.38 -8.72
N ASN A 108 7.31 6.13 -8.23
CA ASN A 108 8.40 5.65 -7.37
C ASN A 108 8.58 6.44 -6.06
N ALA A 109 7.54 7.13 -5.59
CA ALA A 109 7.56 7.96 -4.40
C ALA A 109 7.05 7.26 -3.12
N GLY A 110 6.68 5.99 -3.20
CA GLY A 110 6.22 5.21 -2.03
C GLY A 110 4.73 5.33 -1.71
N VAL A 111 3.96 6.05 -2.51
CA VAL A 111 2.52 6.26 -2.34
C VAL A 111 1.66 5.31 -3.18
N SER A 112 2.25 4.22 -3.70
CA SER A 112 1.60 3.13 -4.44
C SER A 112 0.92 3.54 -5.74
N SER A 113 1.67 4.23 -6.61
CA SER A 113 1.21 4.56 -7.96
C SER A 113 0.86 3.32 -8.78
N SER A 114 1.62 2.21 -8.66
CA SER A 114 1.33 0.94 -9.34
C SER A 114 0.01 0.34 -8.87
N SER A 115 -0.23 0.27 -7.55
CA SER A 115 -1.48 -0.28 -7.01
C SER A 115 -2.69 0.61 -7.35
N ALA A 116 -2.49 1.94 -7.40
CA ALA A 116 -3.53 2.85 -7.88
C ALA A 116 -3.88 2.60 -9.35
N LEU A 117 -2.88 2.36 -10.20
CA LEU A 117 -3.09 1.96 -11.59
C LEU A 117 -3.83 0.62 -11.67
N VAL A 118 -3.41 -0.38 -10.91
CA VAL A 118 -4.02 -1.73 -10.90
C VAL A 118 -5.50 -1.65 -10.48
N VAL A 119 -5.81 -0.93 -9.40
CA VAL A 119 -7.20 -0.78 -8.93
C VAL A 119 -8.04 0.01 -9.95
N ALA A 120 -7.52 1.11 -10.51
CA ALA A 120 -8.21 1.86 -11.55
C ALA A 120 -8.46 0.98 -12.79
N TRP A 121 -7.48 0.18 -13.20
CA TRP A 121 -7.58 -0.72 -14.33
C TRP A 121 -8.63 -1.82 -14.11
N ILE A 122 -8.65 -2.45 -12.94
CA ILE A 122 -9.70 -3.42 -12.57
C ILE A 122 -11.08 -2.76 -12.61
N ARG A 123 -11.25 -1.58 -12.03
CA ARG A 123 -12.53 -0.84 -12.09
C ARG A 123 -12.97 -0.55 -13.53
N PHE A 124 -12.02 -0.17 -14.40
CA PHE A 124 -12.31 -0.01 -15.82
C PHE A 124 -12.74 -1.34 -16.46
N LEU A 125 -11.97 -2.42 -16.24
CA LEU A 125 -12.27 -3.74 -16.81
C LEU A 125 -13.66 -4.25 -16.40
N LEU A 126 -14.06 -4.05 -15.14
CA LEU A 126 -15.38 -4.42 -14.63
C LEU A 126 -16.50 -3.62 -15.29
N GLN A 127 -16.32 -2.30 -15.47
CA GLN A 127 -17.29 -1.46 -16.16
C GLN A 127 -17.37 -1.76 -17.67
N ALA A 128 -16.27 -2.25 -18.26
CA ALA A 128 -16.21 -2.64 -19.66
C ALA A 128 -16.94 -3.96 -19.96
N GLN A 129 -17.36 -4.74 -18.94
CA GLN A 129 -18.12 -5.98 -19.15
C GLN A 129 -19.52 -5.72 -19.72
N GLU A 130 -20.05 -6.68 -20.49
CA GLU A 130 -21.45 -6.60 -20.97
C GLU A 130 -22.45 -6.80 -19.82
N ALA A 131 -22.15 -7.69 -18.91
CA ALA A 131 -22.95 -7.91 -17.70
C ALA A 131 -22.51 -6.96 -16.56
N THR A 132 -23.48 -6.53 -15.74
CA THR A 132 -23.15 -5.78 -14.52
C THR A 132 -22.48 -6.70 -13.52
N TRP A 133 -21.27 -6.35 -13.14
CA TRP A 133 -20.54 -7.04 -12.08
C TRP A 133 -20.84 -6.39 -10.74
N ASN A 134 -21.49 -7.14 -9.86
CA ASN A 134 -21.71 -6.73 -8.49
C ASN A 134 -20.48 -7.12 -7.66
N SER A 135 -19.45 -6.27 -7.67
CA SER A 135 -18.25 -6.45 -6.88
C SER A 135 -18.20 -5.46 -5.72
N THR A 136 -17.75 -5.91 -4.56
CA THR A 136 -17.44 -5.04 -3.44
C THR A 136 -16.06 -4.45 -3.59
N ASP A 137 -15.78 -3.31 -2.94
CA ASP A 137 -14.43 -2.72 -2.90
C ASP A 137 -13.40 -3.70 -2.30
N LYS A 138 -13.80 -4.53 -1.33
CA LYS A 138 -12.96 -5.61 -0.80
C LYS A 138 -12.56 -6.59 -1.90
N GLN A 139 -13.49 -7.07 -2.72
CA GLN A 139 -13.19 -7.97 -3.84
C GLN A 139 -12.28 -7.32 -4.89
N ILE A 140 -12.48 -6.04 -5.19
CA ILE A 140 -11.58 -5.29 -6.07
C ILE A 140 -10.16 -5.26 -5.49
N GLY A 141 -10.02 -5.01 -4.19
CA GLY A 141 -8.73 -5.07 -3.48
C GLY A 141 -8.09 -6.46 -3.54
N GLU A 142 -8.87 -7.52 -3.37
CA GLU A 142 -8.40 -8.91 -3.48
C GLU A 142 -7.91 -9.25 -4.89
N TRP A 143 -8.64 -8.87 -5.94
CA TRP A 143 -8.20 -9.08 -7.32
C TRP A 143 -6.97 -8.24 -7.66
N ALA A 144 -6.88 -7.02 -7.16
CA ALA A 144 -5.72 -6.18 -7.32
C ALA A 144 -4.47 -6.78 -6.65
N TYR A 145 -4.60 -7.29 -5.43
CA TYR A 145 -3.54 -8.00 -4.72
C TYR A 145 -3.10 -9.27 -5.47
N LYS A 146 -4.07 -10.07 -5.95
CA LYS A 146 -3.77 -11.24 -6.79
C LYS A 146 -2.99 -10.87 -8.06
N ALA A 147 -3.37 -9.78 -8.72
CA ALA A 147 -2.78 -9.37 -10.00
C ALA A 147 -1.42 -8.69 -9.88
N GLU A 148 -1.19 -7.91 -8.84
CA GLU A 148 0.04 -7.13 -8.64
C GLU A 148 1.08 -7.90 -7.85
N VAL A 149 0.67 -8.61 -6.79
CA VAL A 149 1.59 -9.24 -5.84
C VAL A 149 1.71 -10.73 -6.07
N LEU A 150 0.59 -11.48 -5.95
CA LEU A 150 0.64 -12.94 -6.00
C LEU A 150 0.99 -13.47 -7.40
N TYR A 151 0.54 -12.81 -8.46
CA TYR A 151 0.81 -13.24 -9.84
C TYR A 151 2.30 -13.28 -10.17
N PHE A 152 3.08 -12.37 -9.58
CA PHE A 152 4.51 -12.20 -9.84
C PHE A 152 5.39 -12.63 -8.66
N ASP A 153 4.81 -13.29 -7.63
CA ASP A 153 5.53 -13.70 -6.41
C ASP A 153 6.31 -12.55 -5.76
N GLN A 154 5.68 -11.37 -5.71
CA GLN A 154 6.29 -10.19 -5.11
C GLN A 154 6.30 -10.28 -3.57
N PRO A 155 7.29 -9.67 -2.88
CA PRO A 155 7.42 -9.76 -1.43
C PRO A 155 6.42 -8.89 -0.63
N GLY A 156 5.53 -8.15 -1.29
CA GLY A 156 4.57 -7.26 -0.66
C GLY A 156 3.38 -7.97 0.00
N GLY A 157 2.67 -7.24 0.87
CA GLY A 157 1.38 -7.64 1.45
C GLY A 157 0.19 -6.99 0.71
N LEU A 158 -0.98 -7.10 1.29
CA LEU A 158 -2.26 -6.67 0.68
C LEU A 158 -2.66 -5.21 1.00
N MET A 159 -1.90 -4.52 1.84
CA MET A 159 -2.25 -3.20 2.37
C MET A 159 -2.60 -2.18 1.27
N ASP A 160 -1.79 -2.11 0.24
CA ASP A 160 -1.88 -1.09 -0.80
C ASP A 160 -3.19 -1.19 -1.57
N GLN A 161 -3.45 -2.36 -2.11
CA GLN A 161 -4.61 -2.64 -2.94
C GLN A 161 -5.92 -2.53 -2.18
N PHE A 162 -5.94 -3.02 -0.93
CA PHE A 162 -7.11 -2.94 -0.06
C PHE A 162 -7.44 -1.50 0.33
N THR A 163 -6.41 -0.71 0.70
CA THR A 163 -6.59 0.70 1.06
C THR A 163 -7.10 1.51 -0.12
N ILE A 164 -6.50 1.33 -1.30
CA ILE A 164 -6.86 2.08 -2.51
C ILE A 164 -8.27 1.71 -2.99
N ALA A 165 -8.62 0.43 -2.93
CA ALA A 165 -9.94 -0.03 -3.36
C ALA A 165 -11.06 0.46 -2.42
N GLN A 166 -10.85 0.41 -1.10
CA GLN A 166 -11.90 0.76 -0.13
C GLN A 166 -11.97 2.25 0.18
N GLY A 167 -10.86 2.97 0.07
CA GLY A 167 -10.79 4.41 0.34
C GLY A 167 -10.79 4.77 1.83
N GLY A 168 -10.61 6.05 2.12
CA GLY A 168 -10.59 6.57 3.48
C GLY A 168 -9.37 6.14 4.30
N LEU A 169 -9.49 6.21 5.63
CA LEU A 169 -8.52 5.65 6.56
C LEU A 169 -9.09 4.33 7.10
N ILE A 170 -8.34 3.25 6.95
CA ILE A 170 -8.78 1.92 7.36
C ILE A 170 -7.73 1.21 8.21
N PHE A 171 -8.22 0.45 9.18
CA PHE A 171 -7.45 -0.61 9.83
C PHE A 171 -7.69 -1.92 9.07
N ILE A 172 -6.63 -2.63 8.75
CA ILE A 172 -6.69 -3.89 8.01
C ILE A 172 -6.09 -4.99 8.88
N ASP A 173 -6.86 -6.03 9.16
CA ASP A 173 -6.33 -7.30 9.61
C ASP A 173 -5.81 -8.06 8.39
N THR A 174 -4.50 -8.06 8.20
CA THR A 174 -3.90 -8.59 6.95
C THR A 174 -3.95 -10.10 6.83
N GLN A 175 -4.25 -10.82 7.91
CA GLN A 175 -4.42 -12.27 7.89
C GLN A 175 -5.80 -12.68 7.39
N SER A 176 -6.85 -11.99 7.85
CA SER A 176 -8.24 -12.28 7.46
C SER A 176 -8.71 -11.43 6.26
N GLY A 177 -8.02 -10.34 5.95
CA GLY A 177 -8.46 -9.32 4.99
C GLY A 177 -9.68 -8.53 5.49
N GLU A 178 -10.03 -8.62 6.78
CA GLU A 178 -11.09 -7.81 7.35
C GLU A 178 -10.63 -6.37 7.60
N THR A 179 -11.51 -5.42 7.34
CA THR A 179 -11.21 -3.99 7.44
C THR A 179 -12.18 -3.28 8.37
N THR A 180 -11.68 -2.25 9.04
CA THR A 180 -12.49 -1.34 9.86
C THR A 180 -12.23 0.08 9.39
N ASN A 181 -13.28 0.79 9.00
CA ASN A 181 -13.18 2.22 8.67
C ASN A 181 -12.90 3.02 9.93
N LEU A 182 -11.94 3.93 9.84
CA LEU A 182 -11.58 4.88 10.87
C LEU A 182 -11.93 6.28 10.38
N THR A 183 -12.65 7.05 11.18
CA THR A 183 -13.11 8.39 10.79
C THR A 183 -12.70 9.45 11.82
N PRO A 184 -11.42 9.48 12.25
CA PRO A 184 -10.97 10.44 13.24
C PRO A 184 -10.89 11.85 12.65
N LYS A 185 -11.14 12.86 13.46
CA LYS A 185 -10.74 14.24 13.14
C LYS A 185 -9.25 14.40 13.40
N LEU A 186 -8.45 14.11 12.38
CA LEU A 186 -7.01 14.34 12.40
C LEU A 186 -6.70 15.75 11.88
N GLY A 187 -5.52 16.25 12.24
CA GLY A 187 -4.96 17.44 11.61
C GLY A 187 -4.60 17.21 10.14
N THR A 188 -3.80 18.09 9.58
CA THR A 188 -3.32 18.00 8.20
C THR A 188 -2.13 17.05 8.10
N LEU A 189 -2.14 16.21 7.07
CA LEU A 189 -0.99 15.41 6.68
C LEU A 189 -0.29 16.11 5.51
N ILE A 190 0.99 16.43 5.70
CA ILE A 190 1.86 17.02 4.66
C ILE A 190 2.74 15.91 4.13
N LEU A 191 2.68 15.72 2.81
CA LEU A 191 3.52 14.76 2.09
C LEU A 191 4.70 15.53 1.47
N ALA A 192 5.92 15.06 1.74
CA ALA A 192 7.14 15.61 1.15
C ALA A 192 7.92 14.53 0.40
N GLU A 193 8.34 14.86 -0.82
CA GLU A 193 9.18 13.99 -1.63
C GLU A 193 10.65 14.22 -1.28
N SER A 194 11.41 13.11 -1.14
CA SER A 194 12.83 13.21 -0.84
C SER A 194 13.71 13.48 -2.06
N GLY A 195 13.20 13.28 -3.26
CA GLY A 195 13.99 13.26 -4.49
C GLY A 195 14.91 12.03 -4.63
N ILE A 196 14.90 11.11 -3.66
CA ILE A 196 15.63 9.84 -3.73
C ILE A 196 14.71 8.78 -4.32
N PRO A 197 15.09 8.14 -5.45
CA PRO A 197 14.31 7.04 -6.01
C PRO A 197 14.18 5.90 -5.01
N LYS A 198 12.98 5.33 -4.90
CA LYS A 198 12.69 4.24 -3.96
C LYS A 198 13.36 2.93 -4.38
N GLN A 199 14.03 2.26 -3.43
CA GLN A 199 14.62 0.92 -3.61
C GLN A 199 13.71 -0.15 -2.98
N THR A 200 12.55 -0.38 -3.59
CA THR A 200 11.46 -1.14 -2.96
C THR A 200 11.79 -2.62 -2.74
N LEU A 201 12.18 -3.34 -3.79
CA LEU A 201 12.21 -4.81 -3.75
C LEU A 201 13.28 -5.36 -2.81
N SER A 202 14.52 -4.86 -2.88
CA SER A 202 15.63 -5.35 -2.04
C SER A 202 15.39 -5.03 -0.56
N VAL A 203 14.89 -3.84 -0.24
CA VAL A 203 14.60 -3.43 1.15
C VAL A 203 13.48 -4.28 1.73
N LEU A 204 12.38 -4.46 0.98
CA LEU A 204 11.26 -5.30 1.41
C LEU A 204 11.68 -6.76 1.59
N GLN A 205 12.39 -7.33 0.62
CA GLN A 205 12.80 -8.73 0.66
C GLN A 205 13.70 -9.02 1.86
N ASN A 206 14.68 -8.17 2.10
CA ASN A 206 15.59 -8.33 3.24
C ASN A 206 14.87 -8.20 4.57
N ALA A 207 14.06 -7.15 4.73
CA ALA A 207 13.31 -6.93 5.97
C ALA A 207 12.33 -8.07 6.25
N ARG A 208 11.60 -8.55 5.22
CA ARG A 208 10.71 -9.70 5.33
C ARG A 208 11.46 -10.96 5.76
N ASN A 209 12.54 -11.32 5.07
CA ASN A 209 13.30 -12.53 5.35
C ASN A 209 13.86 -12.52 6.78
N TYR A 210 14.44 -11.41 7.21
CA TYR A 210 15.04 -11.31 8.56
C TYR A 210 13.99 -11.35 9.65
N ALA A 211 12.84 -10.71 9.45
CA ALA A 211 11.73 -10.77 10.40
C ALA A 211 11.12 -12.19 10.46
N GLN A 212 10.93 -12.86 9.33
CA GLN A 212 10.43 -14.23 9.28
C GLN A 212 11.39 -15.19 9.96
N ASN A 213 12.70 -15.12 9.67
CA ASN A 213 13.70 -15.95 10.34
C ASN A 213 13.70 -15.75 11.87
N ALA A 214 13.58 -14.50 12.34
CA ALA A 214 13.46 -14.23 13.78
C ALA A 214 12.24 -14.92 14.41
N ILE A 215 11.09 -14.86 13.73
CA ILE A 215 9.86 -15.48 14.19
C ILE A 215 9.97 -17.01 14.17
N GLU A 216 10.53 -17.59 13.11
CA GLU A 216 10.74 -19.03 12.95
C GLU A 216 11.67 -19.60 14.01
N GLU A 217 12.78 -18.89 14.36
CA GLU A 217 13.68 -19.30 15.44
C GLU A 217 12.94 -19.39 16.79
N VAL A 218 12.06 -18.44 17.10
CA VAL A 218 11.23 -18.49 18.30
C VAL A 218 10.22 -19.63 18.22
N GLN A 219 9.45 -19.73 17.12
CA GLN A 219 8.42 -20.75 16.96
C GLN A 219 8.96 -22.17 16.91
N SER A 220 10.22 -22.36 16.48
CA SER A 220 10.87 -23.69 16.52
C SER A 220 11.01 -24.25 17.92
N LYS A 221 11.06 -23.39 18.96
CA LYS A 221 11.16 -23.75 20.38
C LYS A 221 9.86 -23.54 21.14
N HIS A 222 9.04 -22.62 20.64
CA HIS A 222 7.76 -22.20 21.21
C HIS A 222 6.68 -22.19 20.12
N PRO A 223 6.20 -23.36 19.67
CA PRO A 223 5.19 -23.45 18.58
C PRO A 223 3.88 -22.73 18.90
N GLU A 224 3.58 -22.55 20.19
CA GLU A 224 2.41 -21.81 20.69
C GLU A 224 2.54 -20.29 20.53
N PHE A 225 3.75 -19.76 20.29
CA PHE A 225 3.97 -18.33 20.15
C PHE A 225 3.22 -17.77 18.95
N ASN A 226 2.42 -16.75 19.20
CA ASN A 226 1.64 -16.06 18.17
C ASN A 226 1.98 -14.57 18.19
N LEU A 227 2.70 -14.12 17.17
CA LEU A 227 3.14 -12.73 17.04
C LEU A 227 1.99 -11.71 17.12
N LYS A 228 0.80 -12.05 16.60
CA LYS A 228 -0.39 -11.19 16.66
C LYS A 228 -0.90 -10.95 18.09
N LYS A 229 -0.54 -11.84 19.01
CA LYS A 229 -0.87 -11.74 20.44
C LYS A 229 0.32 -11.30 21.30
N ALA A 230 1.44 -10.98 20.68
CA ALA A 230 2.67 -10.62 21.38
C ALA A 230 2.47 -9.40 22.30
N GLN A 231 3.12 -9.45 23.43
CA GLN A 231 3.19 -8.39 24.43
C GLN A 231 4.62 -7.85 24.52
N GLU A 232 4.83 -6.71 25.14
CA GLU A 232 6.14 -6.08 25.26
C GLU A 232 7.18 -7.00 25.93
N GLN A 233 6.77 -7.76 26.94
CA GLN A 233 7.65 -8.71 27.62
C GLN A 233 8.15 -9.85 26.75
N ASP A 234 7.41 -10.24 25.69
CA ASP A 234 7.78 -11.34 24.80
C ASP A 234 9.06 -11.03 24.04
N PHE A 235 9.32 -9.76 23.74
CA PHE A 235 10.60 -9.36 23.18
C PHE A 235 11.76 -9.88 24.02
N LYS A 236 11.76 -9.62 25.36
CA LYS A 236 12.83 -10.01 26.28
C LYS A 236 12.84 -11.51 26.55
N ASN A 237 11.67 -12.12 26.70
CA ASN A 237 11.52 -13.54 27.00
C ASN A 237 12.14 -14.43 25.93
N TYR A 238 12.01 -14.06 24.67
CA TYR A 238 12.47 -14.87 23.53
C TYR A 238 13.74 -14.35 22.86
N LEU A 239 14.30 -13.21 23.31
CA LEU A 239 15.47 -12.58 22.67
C LEU A 239 16.67 -13.51 22.56
N SER A 240 16.90 -14.37 23.59
CA SER A 240 18.01 -15.32 23.60
C SER A 240 17.89 -16.46 22.57
N LEU A 241 16.70 -16.67 22.03
CA LEU A 241 16.44 -17.66 20.97
C LEU A 241 16.67 -17.10 19.59
N VAL A 242 16.72 -15.76 19.45
CA VAL A 242 16.85 -15.09 18.17
C VAL A 242 18.33 -14.79 17.88
N SER A 243 18.80 -15.26 16.74
CA SER A 243 20.17 -15.01 16.24
C SER A 243 20.44 -13.51 16.14
N LYS A 244 21.67 -13.09 16.49
CA LYS A 244 22.05 -11.66 16.55
C LYS A 244 21.66 -10.82 15.33
N PRO A 245 21.85 -11.29 14.07
CA PRO A 245 21.45 -10.50 12.89
C PRO A 245 19.95 -10.23 12.80
N PHE A 246 19.11 -11.08 13.41
CA PHE A 246 17.65 -10.98 13.34
C PHE A 246 17.03 -10.25 14.54
N GLN A 247 17.79 -10.02 15.63
CA GLN A 247 17.30 -9.36 16.85
C GLN A 247 16.71 -7.98 16.59
N PRO A 248 17.27 -7.09 15.74
CA PRO A 248 16.62 -5.81 15.42
C PRO A 248 15.24 -5.99 14.76
N TYR A 249 15.09 -6.99 13.91
CA TYR A 249 13.83 -7.28 13.22
C TYR A 249 12.79 -7.94 14.14
N TRP A 250 13.26 -8.74 15.12
CA TRP A 250 12.43 -9.25 16.22
C TRP A 250 11.88 -8.11 17.05
N TYR A 251 12.74 -7.15 17.44
CA TYR A 251 12.31 -5.93 18.12
C TYR A 251 11.25 -5.18 17.31
N ALA A 252 11.53 -4.94 16.03
CA ALA A 252 10.65 -4.21 15.14
C ALA A 252 9.27 -4.91 14.99
N ALA A 253 9.25 -6.23 14.79
CA ALA A 253 8.01 -6.98 14.61
C ALA A 253 7.07 -6.84 15.81
N ILE A 254 7.60 -6.94 17.04
CA ILE A 254 6.79 -6.81 18.26
C ILE A 254 6.37 -5.35 18.49
N HIS A 255 7.34 -4.42 18.54
CA HIS A 255 7.05 -3.06 18.99
C HIS A 255 6.25 -2.25 17.96
N ASN A 256 6.48 -2.43 16.65
CA ASN A 256 5.64 -1.80 15.63
C ASN A 256 4.20 -2.34 15.69
N HIS A 257 4.03 -3.64 15.97
CA HIS A 257 2.70 -4.20 16.20
C HIS A 257 1.99 -3.54 17.38
N LEU A 258 2.65 -3.41 18.53
CA LEU A 258 2.09 -2.77 19.72
C LEU A 258 1.76 -1.29 19.49
N ILE A 259 2.63 -0.56 18.77
CA ILE A 259 2.37 0.82 18.34
C ILE A 259 1.12 0.88 17.45
N THR A 260 1.00 -0.01 16.47
CA THR A 260 -0.16 -0.06 15.56
C THR A 260 -1.46 -0.35 16.31
N GLN A 261 -1.44 -1.25 17.29
CA GLN A 261 -2.60 -1.54 18.14
C GLN A 261 -2.99 -0.33 19.00
N THR A 262 -2.00 0.36 19.57
CA THR A 262 -2.24 1.58 20.35
C THR A 262 -2.80 2.69 19.47
N ALA A 263 -2.26 2.88 18.26
CA ALA A 263 -2.75 3.84 17.29
C ALA A 263 -4.19 3.53 16.86
N LYS A 264 -4.55 2.25 16.67
CA LYS A 264 -5.94 1.85 16.39
C LYS A 264 -6.89 2.31 17.49
N GLN A 265 -6.53 2.10 18.76
CA GLN A 265 -7.38 2.49 19.90
C GLN A 265 -7.64 3.99 19.93
N GLU A 266 -6.63 4.80 19.58
CA GLU A 266 -6.80 6.26 19.47
C GLU A 266 -7.65 6.64 18.25
N LEU A 267 -7.35 6.07 17.08
CA LEU A 267 -7.97 6.45 15.80
C LEU A 267 -9.41 5.95 15.62
N ILE A 268 -9.87 5.01 16.44
CA ILE A 268 -11.27 4.57 16.43
C ILE A 268 -12.19 5.63 17.07
N THR A 269 -11.64 6.55 17.85
CA THR A 269 -12.39 7.66 18.45
C THR A 269 -12.56 8.79 17.42
N ALA A 270 -13.66 9.53 17.52
CA ALA A 270 -13.91 10.67 16.62
C ALA A 270 -12.87 11.80 16.83
N GLU A 271 -12.41 11.98 18.04
CA GLU A 271 -11.43 13.02 18.43
C GLU A 271 -10.24 12.36 19.14
N PRO A 272 -9.29 11.82 18.37
CA PRO A 272 -8.10 11.19 18.92
C PRO A 272 -7.17 12.22 19.57
N ASN A 273 -6.35 11.78 20.52
CA ASN A 273 -5.31 12.64 21.06
C ASN A 273 -4.22 12.87 19.98
N PHE A 274 -4.26 14.05 19.38
CA PHE A 274 -3.38 14.47 18.30
C PHE A 274 -1.89 14.32 18.64
N ASN A 275 -1.48 14.75 19.85
CA ASN A 275 -0.09 14.64 20.28
C ASN A 275 0.34 13.20 20.50
N LYS A 276 -0.56 12.35 21.01
CA LYS A 276 -0.29 10.91 21.17
C LYS A 276 -0.10 10.22 19.82
N ILE A 277 -0.91 10.55 18.83
CA ILE A 277 -0.73 10.04 17.45
C ILE A 277 0.64 10.46 16.90
N GLY A 278 1.01 11.75 17.03
CA GLY A 278 2.35 12.23 16.61
C GLY A 278 3.48 11.50 17.33
N THR A 279 3.37 11.28 18.64
CA THR A 279 4.35 10.51 19.42
C THR A 279 4.47 9.07 18.93
N LEU A 280 3.35 8.41 18.62
CA LEU A 280 3.35 7.05 18.08
C LEU A 280 3.98 7.00 16.67
N MET A 281 3.74 8.01 15.82
CA MET A 281 4.40 8.13 14.51
C MET A 281 5.92 8.22 14.66
N ASN A 282 6.40 9.07 15.57
CA ASN A 282 7.84 9.24 15.82
C ASN A 282 8.47 7.96 16.39
N ALA A 283 7.79 7.28 17.30
CA ALA A 283 8.26 6.00 17.84
C ALA A 283 8.34 4.92 16.75
N HIS A 284 7.33 4.83 15.89
CA HIS A 284 7.34 3.92 14.74
C HIS A 284 8.48 4.25 13.78
N GLN A 285 8.67 5.54 13.44
CA GLN A 285 9.77 5.99 12.58
C GLN A 285 11.14 5.60 13.15
N LYS A 286 11.33 5.78 14.46
CA LYS A 286 12.59 5.40 15.10
C LYS A 286 12.92 3.93 14.93
N ILE A 287 11.93 3.04 15.03
CA ILE A 287 12.11 1.60 14.80
C ILE A 287 12.45 1.31 13.32
N LEU A 288 11.77 1.97 12.39
CA LEU A 288 12.08 1.84 10.95
C LEU A 288 13.51 2.27 10.65
N GLN A 289 13.97 3.35 11.27
CA GLN A 289 15.32 3.88 11.09
C GLN A 289 16.38 2.99 11.73
N ASP A 290 16.22 2.62 13.00
CA ASP A 290 17.26 1.99 13.82
C ASP A 290 17.32 0.46 13.62
N CYS A 291 16.16 -0.19 13.39
CA CYS A 291 16.06 -1.64 13.30
C CYS A 291 15.96 -2.14 11.86
N ILE A 292 15.08 -1.54 11.06
CA ILE A 292 14.90 -1.90 9.65
C ILE A 292 15.97 -1.25 8.77
N GLN A 293 16.51 -0.09 9.19
CA GLN A 293 17.55 0.68 8.49
C GLN A 293 17.16 1.09 7.08
N ASN A 294 15.90 1.46 6.91
CA ASN A 294 15.31 1.78 5.62
C ASN A 294 15.12 3.31 5.38
N THR A 295 15.73 4.15 6.23
CA THR A 295 15.54 5.61 6.18
C THR A 295 16.83 6.31 5.77
N PRO A 296 16.93 6.85 4.54
CA PRO A 296 18.07 7.66 4.10
C PRO A 296 18.28 8.92 4.94
N ALA A 297 19.54 9.35 5.11
CA ALA A 297 19.88 10.52 5.93
C ALA A 297 19.15 11.81 5.51
N LEU A 298 18.95 12.03 4.20
CA LEU A 298 18.18 13.19 3.71
C LEU A 298 16.75 13.18 4.24
N MET A 299 16.10 12.01 4.28
CA MET A 299 14.73 11.89 4.81
C MET A 299 14.69 12.10 6.33
N ILE A 300 15.72 11.66 7.05
CA ILE A 300 15.87 11.97 8.48
C ILE A 300 15.89 13.48 8.70
N ASN A 301 16.74 14.21 7.95
CA ASN A 301 16.83 15.65 8.03
C ASN A 301 15.52 16.37 7.68
N GLN A 302 14.79 15.86 6.68
CA GLN A 302 13.47 16.40 6.31
C GLN A 302 12.44 16.23 7.45
N MET A 303 12.40 15.05 8.09
CA MET A 303 11.51 14.79 9.23
C MET A 303 11.88 15.65 10.45
N GLU A 304 13.17 15.82 10.75
CA GLU A 304 13.64 16.69 11.82
C GLU A 304 13.28 18.16 11.55
N ALA A 305 13.40 18.63 10.31
CA ALA A 305 12.96 19.95 9.91
C ALA A 305 11.45 20.14 10.09
N ALA A 306 10.65 19.16 9.69
CA ALA A 306 9.19 19.19 9.87
C ALA A 306 8.81 19.25 11.36
N LEU A 307 9.44 18.42 12.21
CA LEU A 307 9.22 18.44 13.66
C LEU A 307 9.62 19.78 14.28
N THR A 308 10.76 20.33 13.87
CA THR A 308 11.22 21.66 14.32
C THR A 308 10.26 22.78 13.89
N ALA A 309 9.66 22.67 12.71
CA ALA A 309 8.66 23.60 12.21
C ALA A 309 7.28 23.48 12.89
N GLY A 310 7.07 22.46 13.72
CA GLY A 310 5.86 22.29 14.52
C GLY A 310 4.98 21.09 14.14
N ALA A 311 5.48 20.16 13.35
CA ALA A 311 4.80 18.87 13.16
C ALA A 311 4.78 18.08 14.48
N SER A 312 3.67 17.40 14.78
CA SER A 312 3.53 16.55 15.95
C SER A 312 4.21 15.19 15.78
N GLY A 313 4.27 14.72 14.55
CA GLY A 313 4.93 13.47 14.19
C GLY A 313 5.32 13.47 12.72
N ALA A 314 6.37 12.72 12.39
CA ALA A 314 6.85 12.55 11.03
C ALA A 314 7.40 11.13 10.81
N LYS A 315 7.19 10.56 9.61
CA LYS A 315 7.69 9.23 9.28
C LYS A 315 7.82 9.04 7.76
N ILE A 316 8.66 8.09 7.36
CA ILE A 316 8.70 7.61 5.97
C ILE A 316 7.41 6.86 5.62
N ILE A 317 7.15 6.67 4.33
CA ILE A 317 5.98 5.95 3.83
C ILE A 317 6.39 4.68 3.08
N GLY A 318 5.74 3.58 3.43
CA GLY A 318 5.90 2.29 2.75
C GLY A 318 7.25 1.63 3.03
N SER A 319 7.87 0.97 2.02
CA SER A 319 9.11 0.21 2.25
C SER A 319 10.32 1.04 2.67
N GLY A 320 10.30 2.35 2.46
CA GLY A 320 11.47 3.19 2.69
C GLY A 320 12.54 3.07 1.59
N GLY A 321 13.80 3.40 1.93
CA GLY A 321 14.91 3.43 0.98
C GLY A 321 14.89 4.62 0.03
N GLY A 322 13.96 5.56 0.20
CA GLY A 322 13.68 6.72 -0.64
C GLY A 322 12.17 6.99 -0.72
N GLY A 323 11.76 7.83 -1.66
CA GLY A 323 10.37 8.21 -1.89
C GLY A 323 9.90 9.36 -1.01
N CYS A 324 8.74 9.22 -0.37
CA CYS A 324 8.13 10.29 0.44
C CYS A 324 8.19 10.02 1.95
N MET A 325 8.13 11.13 2.69
CA MET A 325 7.76 11.15 4.10
C MET A 325 6.40 11.83 4.30
N VAL A 326 5.77 11.59 5.43
CA VAL A 326 4.57 12.30 5.87
C VAL A 326 4.80 12.95 7.23
N ALA A 327 4.32 14.18 7.38
CA ALA A 327 4.30 14.90 8.65
C ALA A 327 2.85 15.19 9.06
N LEU A 328 2.54 14.96 10.33
CA LEU A 328 1.25 15.28 10.93
C LEU A 328 1.34 16.65 11.62
N THR A 329 0.50 17.58 11.22
CA THR A 329 0.47 18.94 11.74
C THR A 329 -0.96 19.43 11.98
N ASN A 330 -1.09 20.47 12.78
CA ASN A 330 -2.35 21.21 12.93
C ASN A 330 -2.41 22.39 11.96
N GLU A 331 -3.58 23.00 11.83
CA GLU A 331 -3.79 24.14 10.91
C GLU A 331 -2.86 25.33 11.21
N SER A 332 -2.49 25.58 12.48
CA SER A 332 -1.65 26.70 12.86
C SER A 332 -0.17 26.55 12.47
N ALA A 333 0.31 25.33 12.29
CA ALA A 333 1.67 25.03 11.88
C ALA A 333 1.82 24.62 10.40
N LYS A 334 0.71 24.39 9.71
CA LYS A 334 0.64 23.84 8.36
C LYS A 334 1.56 24.52 7.34
N GLU A 335 1.57 25.85 7.33
CA GLU A 335 2.38 26.62 6.36
C GLU A 335 3.87 26.67 6.71
N ARG A 336 4.24 26.31 7.94
CA ARG A 336 5.65 26.26 8.36
C ARG A 336 6.26 24.88 8.17
N VAL A 337 5.44 23.85 8.27
CA VAL A 337 5.83 22.45 8.08
C VAL A 337 5.90 22.12 6.59
#